data_e8e19303705d9218d43dc855c13d5cf6
#
_entry.id   e8e19303705d9218d43dc855c13d5cf6
#
_cell.length_a   1.000
_cell.length_b   1.000
_cell.length_c   1.000
_cell.angle_alpha   90.00
_cell.angle_beta   90.00
_cell.angle_gamma   90.00
#
_symmetry.space_group_name_H-M   'P 1'
#
loop_
_entity.id
_entity.type
_entity.pdbx_description
1 polymer ?
#
loop_
_entity_poly.entity_id
_entity_poly.type
_entity_poly.pdbx_seq_one_letter_code
_entity_poly.pdbx_strand_id
1 'polypeptide(L)'
;MKLKYKSKLALAGLLMALAMPSCKKFTELSPLDKLSDNTAFSSKQNIELALNGVYWQAAVGRYNPGTGLTTGRGYPFGGASIEQGEMRGEDMVNLQAFYQITYEGTYTATTANNVNHWEQLYALINQANVFIKGVEDAVGKGVITQDESNAYKGEALFLRALAHHELVLHFCKPYADNKGSNLGVPYRTKAMMGAPDVEEGISQKRGTVAEDYAKIIEDLNNAENYLPAAKADKALSISKATKGAAIALKTRVYLHMADYDNVIAEGKKLGADVGSGAFTSPIGGYKLEADVETPFTSQANNLESIFSIAQTQAQNGGVNGAIASMFSASAFKGRDLIATSPNLYNADFWVEGDARKTKLQYIQTTGNYKMVFNYKYRAIAVLDSWNPIIRYSEVLLNTAEAYAYKGNNTQAFALLNAVRNRAVPSSKQFMVAPSDLKLAIYQERRIEFTGEGKRWGDLHRLALSSYGKNGVPAKVLSAQLTTGGLDNYKPGVVVEAKRAAIPYTDKSFIWPLPQSEVSSNPNLEQNPGYGN
;
A
#
# COMPACT_ATOMS: atom_id res chain seq x y z
N MET A 1 -35.06 -16.08 76.07
CA MET A 1 -35.89 -15.45 75.03
C MET A 1 -35.13 -14.45 74.16
N LYS A 2 -33.89 -13.99 74.49
CA LYS A 2 -33.10 -12.97 73.74
C LYS A 2 -32.24 -13.54 72.58
N LEU A 3 -31.99 -14.84 72.50
CA LEU A 3 -31.16 -15.44 71.46
C LEU A 3 -31.93 -15.72 70.15
N LYS A 4 -33.24 -16.02 70.23
CA LYS A 4 -34.08 -16.30 69.03
C LYS A 4 -34.41 -15.05 68.20
N TYR A 5 -34.32 -13.86 68.76
CA TYR A 5 -34.55 -12.60 68.01
C TYR A 5 -33.35 -12.17 67.22
N LYS A 6 -32.13 -12.42 67.71
CA LYS A 6 -30.90 -12.05 67.01
C LYS A 6 -30.66 -12.88 65.74
N SER A 7 -31.06 -14.17 65.73
CA SER A 7 -30.91 -15.02 64.54
C SER A 7 -31.97 -14.69 63.47
N LYS A 8 -33.15 -14.22 63.83
CA LYS A 8 -34.15 -13.77 62.83
C LYS A 8 -33.83 -12.43 62.23
N LEU A 9 -33.16 -11.50 62.93
CA LEU A 9 -32.64 -10.25 62.36
C LEU A 9 -31.43 -10.47 61.44
N ALA A 10 -30.58 -11.42 61.81
CA ALA A 10 -29.44 -11.78 60.95
C ALA A 10 -29.86 -12.44 59.61
N LEU A 11 -30.93 -13.30 59.69
CA LEU A 11 -31.45 -13.93 58.46
C LEU A 11 -32.24 -12.95 57.58
N ALA A 12 -32.95 -11.97 58.17
CA ALA A 12 -33.61 -10.89 57.43
C ALA A 12 -32.64 -9.93 56.80
N GLY A 13 -31.49 -9.62 57.43
CA GLY A 13 -30.40 -8.83 56.88
C GLY A 13 -29.69 -9.54 55.70
N LEU A 14 -29.52 -10.88 55.80
CA LEU A 14 -28.92 -11.67 54.72
C LEU A 14 -29.84 -11.80 53.51
N LEU A 15 -31.14 -11.89 53.70
CA LEU A 15 -32.15 -11.92 52.63
C LEU A 15 -32.33 -10.55 51.96
N MET A 16 -32.14 -9.43 52.66
CA MET A 16 -32.15 -8.09 52.07
C MET A 16 -30.87 -7.78 51.26
N ALA A 17 -29.74 -8.38 51.60
CA ALA A 17 -28.48 -8.24 50.83
C ALA A 17 -28.51 -8.99 49.50
N LEU A 18 -29.40 -10.03 49.38
CA LEU A 18 -29.59 -10.80 48.13
C LEU A 18 -30.65 -10.18 47.19
N ALA A 19 -31.35 -9.13 47.60
CA ALA A 19 -32.40 -8.46 46.81
C ALA A 19 -31.94 -7.12 46.20
N MET A 20 -30.64 -6.82 46.19
CA MET A 20 -30.16 -5.66 45.40
C MET A 20 -30.29 -5.98 43.92
N PRO A 21 -31.13 -5.24 43.16
CA PRO A 21 -31.16 -5.39 41.71
C PRO A 21 -29.77 -5.03 41.22
N SER A 22 -29.05 -6.02 40.74
CA SER A 22 -27.82 -5.82 39.98
C SER A 22 -28.18 -4.93 38.78
N CYS A 23 -27.78 -3.66 38.84
CA CYS A 23 -27.94 -2.76 37.72
C CYS A 23 -27.10 -3.30 36.55
N LYS A 24 -27.73 -4.09 35.68
CA LYS A 24 -27.12 -4.53 34.40
C LYS A 24 -26.57 -3.39 33.58
N LYS A 25 -27.05 -2.16 33.78
CA LYS A 25 -26.56 -0.95 33.10
C LYS A 25 -25.13 -0.54 33.44
N PHE A 26 -24.53 -1.00 34.52
CA PHE A 26 -23.16 -0.61 34.90
C PHE A 26 -22.07 -1.50 34.27
N THR A 27 -22.45 -2.67 33.76
CA THR A 27 -21.55 -3.61 33.09
C THR A 27 -21.59 -3.49 31.55
N GLU A 28 -22.49 -2.67 31.01
CA GLU A 28 -22.68 -2.43 29.57
C GLU A 28 -22.19 -1.04 29.12
N LEU A 29 -21.28 -0.42 29.86
CA LEU A 29 -20.62 0.82 29.41
C LEU A 29 -19.69 0.49 28.25
N SER A 30 -20.17 0.73 27.03
CA SER A 30 -19.28 0.81 25.86
C SER A 30 -18.23 1.90 26.11
N PRO A 31 -16.95 1.67 25.83
CA PRO A 31 -15.93 2.70 25.93
C PRO A 31 -16.40 3.96 25.19
N LEU A 32 -16.31 5.12 25.84
CA LEU A 32 -16.75 6.41 25.28
C LEU A 32 -16.02 6.82 24.00
N ASP A 33 -14.89 6.17 23.73
CA ASP A 33 -14.00 6.39 22.58
C ASP A 33 -14.22 5.37 21.43
N LYS A 34 -15.18 4.44 21.57
CA LYS A 34 -15.48 3.42 20.56
C LYS A 34 -16.97 3.31 20.30
N LEU A 35 -17.34 3.37 19.02
CA LEU A 35 -18.70 3.01 18.60
C LEU A 35 -18.89 1.49 18.80
N SER A 36 -19.93 1.09 19.52
CA SER A 36 -20.34 -0.32 19.53
C SER A 36 -20.89 -0.70 18.15
N ASP A 37 -20.84 -1.98 17.80
CA ASP A 37 -21.37 -2.48 16.53
C ASP A 37 -22.84 -2.08 16.32
N ASN A 38 -23.63 -2.01 17.41
CA ASN A 38 -25.02 -1.58 17.35
C ASN A 38 -25.20 -0.08 17.08
N THR A 39 -24.23 0.76 17.43
CA THR A 39 -24.30 2.21 17.24
C THR A 39 -23.59 2.68 15.98
N ALA A 40 -22.60 1.95 15.49
CA ALA A 40 -21.80 2.32 14.33
C ALA A 40 -22.63 2.52 13.04
N PHE A 41 -23.75 1.80 12.91
CA PHE A 41 -24.63 1.82 11.75
C PHE A 41 -26.04 2.37 12.06
N SER A 42 -26.21 3.09 13.17
CA SER A 42 -27.51 3.60 13.62
C SER A 42 -27.89 4.97 13.01
N SER A 43 -26.95 5.66 12.39
CA SER A 43 -27.16 6.93 11.70
C SER A 43 -26.14 7.11 10.59
N LYS A 44 -26.46 7.95 9.60
CA LYS A 44 -25.53 8.30 8.52
C LYS A 44 -24.20 8.86 9.05
N GLN A 45 -24.25 9.73 10.06
CA GLN A 45 -23.05 10.30 10.69
C GLN A 45 -22.16 9.21 11.29
N ASN A 46 -22.75 8.22 11.99
CA ASN A 46 -22.00 7.11 12.58
C ASN A 46 -21.40 6.20 11.49
N ILE A 47 -22.10 5.98 10.39
CA ILE A 47 -21.59 5.23 9.22
C ILE A 47 -20.37 5.94 8.63
N GLU A 48 -20.39 7.28 8.49
CA GLU A 48 -19.25 8.06 8.02
C GLU A 48 -18.04 7.96 8.97
N LEU A 49 -18.28 7.98 10.27
CA LEU A 49 -17.23 7.74 11.27
C LEU A 49 -16.67 6.32 11.20
N ALA A 50 -17.53 5.32 11.01
CA ALA A 50 -17.10 3.93 10.84
C ALA A 50 -16.26 3.76 9.56
N LEU A 51 -16.64 4.40 8.45
CA LEU A 51 -15.84 4.42 7.22
C LEU A 51 -14.48 5.08 7.45
N ASN A 52 -14.42 6.19 8.18
CA ASN A 52 -13.14 6.79 8.56
C ASN A 52 -12.27 5.83 9.37
N GLY A 53 -12.88 4.97 10.20
CA GLY A 53 -12.18 3.89 10.88
C GLY A 53 -11.53 2.88 9.93
N VAL A 54 -12.18 2.53 8.80
CA VAL A 54 -11.59 1.67 7.77
C VAL A 54 -10.37 2.34 7.12
N TYR A 55 -10.47 3.62 6.78
CA TYR A 55 -9.31 4.37 6.24
C TYR A 55 -8.19 4.55 7.27
N TRP A 56 -8.54 4.71 8.55
CA TRP A 56 -7.56 4.77 9.62
C TRP A 56 -6.78 3.45 9.74
N GLN A 57 -7.47 2.30 9.63
CA GLN A 57 -6.83 1.00 9.60
C GLN A 57 -5.88 0.87 8.39
N ALA A 58 -6.23 1.41 7.23
CA ALA A 58 -5.37 1.45 6.07
C ALA A 58 -4.13 2.35 6.27
N ALA A 59 -4.28 3.45 7.01
CA ALA A 59 -3.25 4.48 7.20
C ALA A 59 -2.23 4.11 8.28
N VAL A 60 -2.71 3.69 9.44
CA VAL A 60 -1.91 3.54 10.67
C VAL A 60 -1.86 2.09 11.13
N GLY A 61 -2.95 1.35 10.98
CA GLY A 61 -3.07 -0.02 11.46
C GLY A 61 -2.97 -0.12 13.00
N ARG A 62 -2.78 -1.32 13.50
CA ARG A 62 -2.50 -1.59 14.91
C ARG A 62 -1.19 -2.34 15.03
N TYR A 63 -0.31 -1.87 15.90
CA TYR A 63 0.88 -2.59 16.27
C TYR A 63 0.71 -3.13 17.69
N ASN A 64 0.87 -4.44 17.88
CA ASN A 64 0.61 -5.15 19.13
C ASN A 64 -0.84 -5.00 19.65
N PRO A 65 -1.83 -5.61 19.02
CA PRO A 65 -3.23 -5.54 19.44
C PRO A 65 -3.47 -6.03 20.89
N GLY A 66 -2.60 -6.89 21.42
CA GLY A 66 -2.69 -7.39 22.81
C GLY A 66 -2.29 -6.40 23.90
N THR A 67 -1.61 -5.31 23.57
CA THR A 67 -1.14 -4.31 24.56
C THR A 67 -1.97 -3.04 24.59
N GLY A 68 -2.99 -2.92 23.72
CA GLY A 68 -3.80 -1.71 23.59
C GLY A 68 -3.07 -0.50 23.00
N LEU A 69 -1.78 -0.65 22.61
CA LEU A 69 -1.02 0.38 21.97
C LEU A 69 -1.51 0.56 20.52
N THR A 70 -2.03 1.74 20.21
CA THR A 70 -2.62 2.11 18.93
C THR A 70 -1.61 2.75 17.96
N THR A 71 -0.34 2.84 18.34
CA THR A 71 0.70 3.40 17.47
C THR A 71 1.07 2.40 16.39
N GLY A 72 0.45 2.53 15.22
CA GLY A 72 0.82 1.79 14.04
C GLY A 72 2.25 2.07 13.62
N ARG A 73 2.90 1.08 12.97
CA ARG A 73 4.23 1.26 12.36
C ARG A 73 4.14 1.54 10.87
N GLY A 74 3.04 2.13 10.40
CA GLY A 74 2.85 2.44 8.99
C GLY A 74 2.54 1.20 8.13
N TYR A 75 1.81 0.22 8.68
CA TYR A 75 1.15 -0.86 7.96
C TYR A 75 -0.37 -0.63 7.99
N PRO A 76 -1.12 -1.11 6.99
CA PRO A 76 -0.65 -1.79 5.78
C PRO A 76 -0.21 -0.85 4.65
N PHE A 77 -0.57 0.45 4.64
CA PHE A 77 -0.28 1.39 3.54
C PHE A 77 0.43 2.68 4.00
N GLY A 78 1.14 2.61 5.10
CA GLY A 78 1.96 3.70 5.63
C GLY A 78 3.43 3.61 5.19
N GLY A 79 4.29 4.40 5.86
CA GLY A 79 5.71 4.51 5.53
C GLY A 79 6.46 3.18 5.60
N ALA A 80 6.14 2.32 6.58
CA ALA A 80 6.78 1.00 6.70
C ALA A 80 6.46 0.07 5.51
N SER A 81 5.22 0.08 5.02
CA SER A 81 4.83 -0.72 3.85
C SER A 81 5.56 -0.26 2.59
N ILE A 82 5.62 1.06 2.36
CA ILE A 82 6.34 1.64 1.22
C ILE A 82 7.83 1.30 1.29
N GLU A 83 8.43 1.39 2.48
CA GLU A 83 9.83 1.01 2.69
C GLU A 83 10.07 -0.46 2.43
N GLN A 84 9.15 -1.36 2.82
CA GLN A 84 9.24 -2.78 2.49
C GLN A 84 9.31 -3.02 0.97
N GLY A 85 8.48 -2.33 0.20
CA GLY A 85 8.50 -2.40 -1.26
C GLY A 85 9.83 -1.96 -1.87
N GLU A 86 10.46 -0.90 -1.31
CA GLU A 86 11.78 -0.45 -1.75
C GLU A 86 12.89 -1.41 -1.32
N MET A 87 12.84 -1.93 -0.10
CA MET A 87 13.86 -2.83 0.44
C MET A 87 13.88 -4.20 -0.27
N ARG A 88 12.83 -4.59 -0.95
CA ARG A 88 12.82 -5.77 -1.82
C ARG A 88 13.44 -5.52 -3.20
N GLY A 89 13.65 -4.26 -3.58
CA GLY A 89 14.35 -3.83 -4.79
C GLY A 89 15.81 -3.44 -4.54
N GLU A 90 16.47 -2.95 -5.59
CA GLU A 90 17.87 -2.49 -5.60
C GLU A 90 18.02 -0.98 -5.74
N ASP A 91 16.91 -0.23 -5.93
CA ASP A 91 16.92 1.19 -6.24
C ASP A 91 17.15 2.07 -5.01
N MET A 92 16.94 1.51 -3.82
CA MET A 92 17.31 2.15 -2.56
C MET A 92 18.16 1.20 -1.72
N VAL A 93 18.95 1.77 -0.80
CA VAL A 93 19.90 1.03 0.06
C VAL A 93 19.49 1.19 1.51
N ASN A 94 19.33 0.07 2.20
CA ASN A 94 19.09 0.06 3.64
C ASN A 94 20.37 0.44 4.41
N LEU A 95 20.28 1.41 5.32
CA LEU A 95 21.39 1.91 6.13
C LEU A 95 21.36 1.45 7.58
N GLN A 96 20.21 0.99 8.07
CA GLN A 96 19.97 0.69 9.47
C GLN A 96 19.42 -0.74 9.66
N ALA A 97 19.55 -1.28 10.86
CA ALA A 97 19.11 -2.65 11.17
C ALA A 97 17.59 -2.89 10.97
N PHE A 98 16.78 -1.85 10.89
CA PHE A 98 15.32 -1.93 10.95
C PHE A 98 14.69 -2.80 9.85
N TYR A 99 15.18 -2.68 8.59
CA TYR A 99 14.69 -3.44 7.43
C TYR A 99 15.78 -4.28 6.77
N GLN A 100 16.90 -4.48 7.47
CA GLN A 100 18.02 -5.27 6.96
C GLN A 100 17.59 -6.69 6.57
N ILE A 101 16.75 -7.33 7.38
CA ILE A 101 16.24 -8.67 7.09
C ILE A 101 15.49 -8.72 5.76
N THR A 102 14.65 -7.70 5.47
CA THR A 102 13.94 -7.60 4.19
C THR A 102 14.91 -7.29 3.05
N TYR A 103 15.84 -6.35 3.27
CA TYR A 103 16.84 -5.97 2.28
C TYR A 103 17.74 -7.13 1.86
N GLU A 104 18.14 -7.95 2.82
CA GLU A 104 19.01 -9.11 2.60
C GLU A 104 18.25 -10.39 2.24
N GLY A 105 16.91 -10.40 2.35
CA GLY A 105 16.09 -11.57 2.03
C GLY A 105 16.30 -12.74 3.02
N THR A 106 16.60 -12.44 4.29
CA THR A 106 16.89 -13.44 5.34
C THR A 106 15.69 -13.70 6.27
N TYR A 107 14.52 -13.26 5.89
CA TYR A 107 13.28 -13.40 6.66
C TYR A 107 12.80 -14.85 6.76
N THR A 108 12.04 -15.08 7.81
CA THR A 108 11.38 -16.35 8.15
C THR A 108 9.88 -16.13 8.38
N ALA A 109 9.13 -17.22 8.62
CA ALA A 109 7.71 -17.16 8.93
C ALA A 109 7.38 -16.43 10.26
N THR A 110 8.38 -16.08 11.06
CA THR A 110 8.24 -15.35 12.33
C THR A 110 8.84 -13.95 12.30
N THR A 111 9.37 -13.51 11.15
CA THR A 111 9.95 -12.18 11.02
C THR A 111 8.87 -11.11 11.15
N ALA A 112 9.03 -10.20 12.10
CA ALA A 112 8.02 -9.19 12.45
C ALA A 112 7.54 -8.35 11.25
N ASN A 113 8.43 -8.01 10.32
CA ASN A 113 8.09 -7.15 9.19
C ASN A 113 7.02 -7.77 8.27
N ASN A 114 7.24 -9.02 7.82
CA ASN A 114 6.27 -9.71 6.96
C ASN A 114 5.04 -10.19 7.73
N VAL A 115 5.18 -10.59 9.00
CA VAL A 115 4.05 -10.94 9.88
C VAL A 115 3.12 -9.73 10.05
N ASN A 116 3.65 -8.57 10.46
CA ASN A 116 2.83 -7.37 10.63
C ASN A 116 2.16 -6.93 9.33
N HIS A 117 2.86 -7.05 8.18
CA HIS A 117 2.27 -6.70 6.89
C HIS A 117 1.04 -7.57 6.57
N TRP A 118 1.15 -8.88 6.75
CA TRP A 118 0.04 -9.82 6.60
C TRP A 118 -1.11 -9.52 7.56
N GLU A 119 -0.84 -9.44 8.85
CA GLU A 119 -1.87 -9.23 9.88
C GLU A 119 -2.64 -7.92 9.68
N GLN A 120 -1.94 -6.83 9.34
CA GLN A 120 -2.59 -5.54 9.15
C GLN A 120 -3.40 -5.46 7.85
N LEU A 121 -2.98 -6.16 6.79
CA LEU A 121 -3.78 -6.30 5.57
C LEU A 121 -5.06 -7.07 5.83
N TYR A 122 -5.00 -8.20 6.54
CA TYR A 122 -6.21 -8.95 6.90
C TYR A 122 -7.09 -8.22 7.91
N ALA A 123 -6.52 -7.45 8.83
CA ALA A 123 -7.31 -6.58 9.70
C ALA A 123 -8.09 -5.53 8.91
N LEU A 124 -7.47 -4.90 7.89
CA LEU A 124 -8.15 -3.98 6.99
C LEU A 124 -9.26 -4.69 6.18
N ILE A 125 -8.96 -5.87 5.63
CA ILE A 125 -9.94 -6.68 4.89
C ILE A 125 -11.15 -7.00 5.76
N ASN A 126 -10.93 -7.45 7.01
CA ASN A 126 -12.03 -7.74 7.91
C ASN A 126 -12.84 -6.49 8.27
N GLN A 127 -12.17 -5.37 8.50
CA GLN A 127 -12.85 -4.11 8.80
C GLN A 127 -13.69 -3.62 7.60
N ALA A 128 -13.21 -3.79 6.38
CA ALA A 128 -13.98 -3.54 5.17
C ALA A 128 -15.19 -4.47 5.05
N ASN A 129 -15.03 -5.77 5.35
CA ASN A 129 -16.14 -6.74 5.34
C ASN A 129 -17.21 -6.41 6.37
N VAL A 130 -16.81 -6.09 7.60
CA VAL A 130 -17.74 -5.65 8.69
C VAL A 130 -18.48 -4.39 8.27
N PHE A 131 -17.77 -3.44 7.65
CA PHE A 131 -18.39 -2.20 7.17
C PHE A 131 -19.39 -2.46 6.04
N ILE A 132 -19.07 -3.30 5.05
CA ILE A 132 -19.97 -3.69 3.96
C ILE A 132 -21.26 -4.30 4.53
N LYS A 133 -21.12 -5.28 5.43
CA LYS A 133 -22.29 -5.88 6.09
C LYS A 133 -23.12 -4.84 6.86
N GLY A 134 -22.47 -3.96 7.61
CA GLY A 134 -23.15 -2.95 8.41
C GLY A 134 -23.97 -1.96 7.59
N VAL A 135 -23.46 -1.52 6.42
CA VAL A 135 -24.22 -0.59 5.56
C VAL A 135 -25.35 -1.30 4.82
N GLU A 136 -25.23 -2.61 4.53
CA GLU A 136 -26.34 -3.42 4.00
C GLU A 136 -27.46 -3.58 5.04
N ASP A 137 -27.11 -3.89 6.27
CA ASP A 137 -28.05 -3.98 7.39
C ASP A 137 -28.74 -2.62 7.66
N ALA A 138 -28.03 -1.50 7.48
CA ALA A 138 -28.54 -0.14 7.65
C ALA A 138 -29.62 0.22 6.61
N VAL A 139 -29.51 -0.27 5.37
CA VAL A 139 -30.57 -0.16 4.36
C VAL A 139 -31.83 -0.91 4.82
N GLY A 140 -31.68 -2.15 5.28
CA GLY A 140 -32.80 -2.95 5.77
C GLY A 140 -33.52 -2.33 6.96
N LYS A 141 -32.83 -1.46 7.74
CA LYS A 141 -33.37 -0.70 8.87
C LYS A 141 -33.89 0.69 8.48
N GLY A 142 -33.80 1.10 7.21
CA GLY A 142 -34.21 2.40 6.74
C GLY A 142 -33.33 3.58 7.20
N VAL A 143 -32.09 3.32 7.64
CA VAL A 143 -31.14 4.36 8.10
C VAL A 143 -30.54 5.13 6.94
N ILE A 144 -30.24 4.43 5.83
CA ILE A 144 -29.69 4.97 4.59
C ILE A 144 -30.40 4.35 3.40
N THR A 145 -30.33 5.03 2.25
CA THR A 145 -30.82 4.52 0.96
C THR A 145 -29.87 3.47 0.37
N GLN A 146 -30.35 2.70 -0.62
CA GLN A 146 -29.52 1.75 -1.36
C GLN A 146 -28.37 2.44 -2.09
N ASP A 147 -28.60 3.63 -2.67
CA ASP A 147 -27.55 4.37 -3.39
C ASP A 147 -26.47 4.89 -2.45
N GLU A 148 -26.85 5.36 -1.26
CA GLU A 148 -25.88 5.73 -0.22
C GLU A 148 -25.08 4.51 0.24
N SER A 149 -25.74 3.37 0.46
CA SER A 149 -25.07 2.11 0.80
C SER A 149 -24.08 1.70 -0.31
N ASN A 150 -24.48 1.78 -1.57
CA ASN A 150 -23.61 1.45 -2.70
C ASN A 150 -22.37 2.35 -2.73
N ALA A 151 -22.53 3.66 -2.53
CA ALA A 151 -21.40 4.59 -2.48
C ALA A 151 -20.41 4.26 -1.35
N TYR A 152 -20.89 3.94 -0.16
CA TYR A 152 -20.06 3.50 0.97
C TYR A 152 -19.41 2.14 0.72
N LYS A 153 -20.16 1.18 0.17
CA LYS A 153 -19.62 -0.15 -0.21
C LYS A 153 -18.50 -0.02 -1.23
N GLY A 154 -18.64 0.87 -2.21
CA GLY A 154 -17.61 1.11 -3.23
C GLY A 154 -16.25 1.47 -2.62
N GLU A 155 -16.23 2.27 -1.56
CA GLU A 155 -14.99 2.63 -0.85
C GLU A 155 -14.39 1.43 -0.12
N ALA A 156 -15.21 0.64 0.57
CA ALA A 156 -14.74 -0.55 1.28
C ALA A 156 -14.25 -1.65 0.32
N LEU A 157 -14.93 -1.86 -0.82
CA LEU A 157 -14.54 -2.81 -1.86
C LEU A 157 -13.20 -2.42 -2.50
N PHE A 158 -13.00 -1.11 -2.77
CA PHE A 158 -11.71 -0.62 -3.26
C PHE A 158 -10.57 -0.92 -2.28
N LEU A 159 -10.76 -0.64 -0.98
CA LEU A 159 -9.74 -0.92 0.03
C LEU A 159 -9.49 -2.42 0.22
N ARG A 160 -10.54 -3.25 0.13
CA ARG A 160 -10.43 -4.72 0.18
C ARG A 160 -9.65 -5.27 -1.00
N ALA A 161 -9.93 -4.80 -2.20
CA ALA A 161 -9.21 -5.17 -3.42
C ALA A 161 -7.73 -4.75 -3.35
N LEU A 162 -7.46 -3.52 -2.91
CA LEU A 162 -6.10 -3.02 -2.72
C LEU A 162 -5.32 -3.87 -1.72
N ALA A 163 -5.95 -4.24 -0.59
CA ALA A 163 -5.32 -5.06 0.44
C ALA A 163 -5.03 -6.50 -0.05
N HIS A 164 -5.97 -7.14 -0.76
CA HIS A 164 -5.72 -8.46 -1.33
C HIS A 164 -4.65 -8.44 -2.42
N HIS A 165 -4.64 -7.39 -3.26
CA HIS A 165 -3.58 -7.25 -4.27
C HIS A 165 -2.18 -7.14 -3.62
N GLU A 166 -2.07 -6.40 -2.51
CA GLU A 166 -0.82 -6.27 -1.77
C GLU A 166 -0.39 -7.60 -1.13
N LEU A 167 -1.34 -8.38 -0.59
CA LEU A 167 -1.07 -9.74 -0.10
C LEU A 167 -0.52 -10.64 -1.21
N VAL A 168 -1.18 -10.68 -2.36
CA VAL A 168 -0.73 -11.50 -3.51
C VAL A 168 0.65 -11.06 -3.97
N LEU A 169 0.92 -9.76 -4.02
CA LEU A 169 2.20 -9.21 -4.46
C LEU A 169 3.38 -9.67 -3.58
N HIS A 170 3.18 -9.80 -2.28
CA HIS A 170 4.26 -10.14 -1.36
C HIS A 170 4.36 -11.63 -1.02
N PHE A 171 3.24 -12.33 -0.99
CA PHE A 171 3.16 -13.72 -0.47
C PHE A 171 2.92 -14.78 -1.54
N CYS A 172 2.76 -14.40 -2.81
CA CYS A 172 2.50 -15.34 -3.89
C CYS A 172 3.49 -15.18 -5.03
N LYS A 173 3.61 -16.21 -5.86
CA LYS A 173 4.31 -16.14 -7.14
C LYS A 173 3.55 -15.22 -8.10
N PRO A 174 4.23 -14.56 -9.05
CA PRO A 174 3.55 -13.66 -10.00
C PRO A 174 2.57 -14.41 -10.92
N TYR A 175 1.54 -13.72 -11.37
CA TYR A 175 0.56 -14.26 -12.30
C TYR A 175 1.19 -14.81 -13.60
N ALA A 176 2.30 -14.19 -14.04
CA ALA A 176 3.05 -14.65 -15.22
C ALA A 176 3.60 -16.07 -15.08
N ASP A 177 3.78 -16.57 -13.85
CA ASP A 177 4.15 -17.96 -13.60
C ASP A 177 2.90 -18.85 -13.77
N ASN A 178 2.92 -19.63 -14.84
CA ASN A 178 1.88 -20.60 -15.15
C ASN A 178 0.45 -20.00 -15.12
N LYS A 179 0.30 -18.75 -15.59
CA LYS A 179 -0.97 -18.00 -15.64
C LYS A 179 -1.72 -17.97 -14.30
N GLY A 180 -0.97 -17.82 -13.22
CA GLY A 180 -1.53 -17.69 -11.88
C GLY A 180 -2.07 -18.98 -11.27
N SER A 181 -1.67 -20.16 -11.73
CA SER A 181 -2.09 -21.43 -11.13
C SER A 181 -1.38 -21.78 -9.80
N ASN A 182 -0.36 -20.99 -9.42
CA ASN A 182 0.28 -21.11 -8.12
C ASN A 182 -0.67 -20.73 -6.97
N LEU A 183 -0.32 -21.17 -5.75
CA LEU A 183 -1.09 -20.85 -4.55
C LEU A 183 -1.23 -19.33 -4.35
N GLY A 184 -2.48 -18.89 -4.22
CA GLY A 184 -2.89 -17.55 -3.87
C GLY A 184 -2.87 -17.31 -2.36
N VAL A 185 -3.75 -16.43 -1.89
CA VAL A 185 -4.01 -16.18 -0.46
C VAL A 185 -5.46 -16.56 -0.12
N PRO A 186 -5.83 -16.75 1.16
CA PRO A 186 -7.25 -16.86 1.53
C PRO A 186 -8.00 -15.55 1.20
N TYR A 187 -8.77 -15.54 0.12
CA TYR A 187 -9.55 -14.35 -0.25
C TYR A 187 -10.79 -14.23 0.63
N ARG A 188 -10.79 -13.29 1.57
CA ARG A 188 -11.82 -13.16 2.61
C ARG A 188 -12.85 -12.09 2.25
N THR A 189 -14.11 -12.49 2.13
CA THR A 189 -15.25 -11.60 1.85
C THR A 189 -16.29 -11.57 2.96
N LYS A 190 -16.19 -12.48 3.95
CA LYS A 190 -17.09 -12.55 5.09
C LYS A 190 -16.57 -11.73 6.26
N ALA A 191 -17.47 -11.00 6.93
CA ALA A 191 -17.18 -10.30 8.17
C ALA A 191 -16.95 -11.29 9.31
N MET A 192 -15.80 -11.22 9.99
CA MET A 192 -15.46 -12.00 11.17
C MET A 192 -15.84 -11.18 12.41
N MET A 193 -17.01 -11.45 12.99
CA MET A 193 -17.58 -10.68 14.09
C MET A 193 -17.64 -11.45 15.42
N GLY A 194 -17.51 -12.76 15.40
CA GLY A 194 -17.61 -13.61 16.58
C GLY A 194 -16.96 -14.97 16.42
N ALA A 195 -16.96 -15.78 17.48
CA ALA A 195 -16.29 -17.08 17.49
C ALA A 195 -16.71 -18.03 16.34
N PRO A 196 -18.01 -18.14 15.97
CA PRO A 196 -18.39 -19.02 14.85
C PRO A 196 -17.77 -18.56 13.51
N ASP A 197 -17.67 -17.26 13.28
CA ASP A 197 -17.05 -16.72 12.06
C ASP A 197 -15.54 -17.00 12.04
N VAL A 198 -14.91 -16.94 13.20
CA VAL A 198 -13.49 -17.25 13.36
C VAL A 198 -13.21 -18.72 13.07
N GLU A 199 -14.04 -19.65 13.57
CA GLU A 199 -13.93 -21.08 13.28
C GLU A 199 -14.03 -21.38 11.79
N GLU A 200 -14.95 -20.73 11.07
CA GLU A 200 -15.02 -20.82 9.62
C GLU A 200 -13.76 -20.23 8.95
N GLY A 201 -13.32 -19.05 9.43
CA GLY A 201 -12.16 -18.35 8.90
C GLY A 201 -10.86 -19.12 9.00
N ILE A 202 -10.62 -19.81 10.13
CA ILE A 202 -9.42 -20.65 10.34
C ILE A 202 -9.45 -21.98 9.55
N SER A 203 -10.54 -22.30 8.88
CA SER A 203 -10.65 -23.48 8.01
C SER A 203 -10.46 -23.15 6.52
N GLN A 204 -10.42 -21.86 6.17
CA GLN A 204 -10.34 -21.42 4.78
C GLN A 204 -9.00 -21.76 4.14
N LYS A 205 -9.04 -22.42 2.98
CA LYS A 205 -7.88 -22.75 2.16
C LYS A 205 -7.42 -21.56 1.33
N ARG A 206 -6.19 -21.63 0.85
CA ARG A 206 -5.71 -20.80 -0.26
C ARG A 206 -6.39 -21.23 -1.55
N GLY A 207 -6.77 -20.27 -2.37
CA GLY A 207 -7.08 -20.49 -3.78
C GLY A 207 -5.81 -20.41 -4.63
N THR A 208 -6.00 -20.16 -5.92
CA THR A 208 -4.92 -19.84 -6.85
C THR A 208 -4.75 -18.32 -6.98
N VAL A 209 -3.58 -17.88 -7.42
CA VAL A 209 -3.33 -16.48 -7.78
C VAL A 209 -4.34 -15.98 -8.81
N ALA A 210 -4.71 -16.82 -9.79
CA ALA A 210 -5.71 -16.45 -10.80
C ALA A 210 -7.10 -16.19 -10.20
N GLU A 211 -7.53 -17.02 -9.22
CA GLU A 211 -8.78 -16.80 -8.50
C GLU A 211 -8.75 -15.53 -7.66
N ASP A 212 -7.60 -15.23 -7.02
CA ASP A 212 -7.44 -13.99 -6.27
C ASP A 212 -7.55 -12.77 -7.19
N TYR A 213 -6.85 -12.76 -8.33
CA TYR A 213 -6.95 -11.67 -9.30
C TYR A 213 -8.38 -11.50 -9.85
N ALA A 214 -9.10 -12.59 -10.12
CA ALA A 214 -10.49 -12.52 -10.56
C ALA A 214 -11.38 -11.83 -9.52
N LYS A 215 -11.23 -12.15 -8.23
CA LYS A 215 -12.00 -11.53 -7.14
C LYS A 215 -11.59 -10.08 -6.89
N ILE A 216 -10.30 -9.76 -7.02
CA ILE A 216 -9.80 -8.37 -6.96
C ILE A 216 -10.46 -7.52 -8.05
N ILE A 217 -10.52 -8.04 -9.28
CA ILE A 217 -11.18 -7.36 -10.41
C ILE A 217 -12.68 -7.23 -10.18
N GLU A 218 -13.35 -8.25 -9.63
CA GLU A 218 -14.77 -8.19 -9.26
C GLU A 218 -15.04 -7.07 -8.25
N ASP A 219 -14.26 -6.99 -7.17
CA ASP A 219 -14.36 -5.92 -6.17
C ASP A 219 -14.15 -4.54 -6.80
N LEU A 220 -13.16 -4.40 -7.69
CA LEU A 220 -12.86 -3.13 -8.38
C LEU A 220 -13.93 -2.74 -9.40
N ASN A 221 -14.54 -3.70 -10.09
CA ASN A 221 -15.65 -3.43 -11.00
C ASN A 221 -16.89 -2.93 -10.22
N ASN A 222 -17.20 -3.56 -9.09
CA ASN A 222 -18.26 -3.09 -8.21
C ASN A 222 -17.93 -1.71 -7.63
N ALA A 223 -16.69 -1.46 -7.21
CA ALA A 223 -16.24 -0.15 -6.75
C ALA A 223 -16.36 0.92 -7.86
N GLU A 224 -15.94 0.63 -9.09
CA GLU A 224 -16.11 1.55 -10.23
C GLU A 224 -17.58 1.91 -10.47
N ASN A 225 -18.48 0.94 -10.37
CA ASN A 225 -19.91 1.16 -10.58
C ASN A 225 -20.55 2.00 -9.47
N TYR A 226 -20.10 1.83 -8.22
CA TYR A 226 -20.71 2.47 -7.05
C TYR A 226 -20.09 3.83 -6.70
N LEU A 227 -18.85 4.07 -7.05
CA LEU A 227 -18.14 5.27 -6.64
C LEU A 227 -18.43 6.47 -7.54
N PRO A 228 -18.52 7.70 -6.96
CA PRO A 228 -18.61 8.92 -7.73
C PRO A 228 -17.29 9.25 -8.42
N ALA A 229 -17.33 10.04 -9.48
CA ALA A 229 -16.14 10.52 -10.19
C ALA A 229 -15.25 11.43 -9.33
N ALA A 230 -15.86 12.19 -8.40
CA ALA A 230 -15.18 13.06 -7.45
C ALA A 230 -15.97 13.12 -6.13
N LYS A 231 -15.29 13.47 -5.03
CA LYS A 231 -15.90 13.78 -3.73
C LYS A 231 -16.21 15.28 -3.62
N ALA A 232 -16.74 15.70 -2.47
CA ALA A 232 -17.17 17.09 -2.22
C ALA A 232 -16.05 18.11 -2.43
N ASP A 233 -14.80 17.76 -2.11
CA ASP A 233 -13.63 18.60 -2.32
C ASP A 233 -12.44 17.80 -2.87
N LYS A 234 -11.35 18.50 -3.20
CA LYS A 234 -10.16 17.90 -3.81
C LYS A 234 -9.41 16.99 -2.83
N ALA A 235 -9.28 17.39 -1.57
CA ALA A 235 -8.60 16.60 -0.55
C ALA A 235 -9.30 15.26 -0.32
N LEU A 236 -10.63 15.27 -0.23
CA LEU A 236 -11.44 14.06 -0.13
C LEU A 236 -11.37 13.22 -1.41
N SER A 237 -11.29 13.84 -2.59
CA SER A 237 -11.16 13.12 -3.87
C SER A 237 -9.80 12.40 -4.00
N ILE A 238 -8.77 12.86 -3.29
CA ILE A 238 -7.44 12.21 -3.23
C ILE A 238 -7.37 11.19 -2.10
N SER A 239 -7.96 11.48 -0.93
CA SER A 239 -7.83 10.64 0.27
C SER A 239 -8.90 9.57 0.44
N LYS A 240 -9.95 9.62 -0.36
CA LYS A 240 -11.04 8.63 -0.38
C LYS A 240 -11.13 7.99 -1.77
N ALA A 241 -11.59 6.75 -1.83
CA ALA A 241 -11.75 6.09 -3.12
C ALA A 241 -12.79 6.78 -4.00
N THR A 242 -12.45 6.92 -5.27
CA THR A 242 -13.31 7.47 -6.33
C THR A 242 -13.38 6.48 -7.48
N LYS A 243 -14.31 6.69 -8.42
CA LYS A 243 -14.38 5.91 -9.65
C LYS A 243 -13.02 5.87 -10.37
N GLY A 244 -12.35 7.03 -10.47
CA GLY A 244 -11.02 7.12 -11.08
C GLY A 244 -9.97 6.31 -10.34
N ALA A 245 -10.04 6.22 -9.01
CA ALA A 245 -9.13 5.39 -8.22
C ALA A 245 -9.32 3.88 -8.51
N ALA A 246 -10.58 3.42 -8.62
CA ALA A 246 -10.87 2.02 -8.95
C ALA A 246 -10.36 1.67 -10.37
N ILE A 247 -10.61 2.52 -11.36
CA ILE A 247 -10.10 2.34 -12.74
C ILE A 247 -8.56 2.34 -12.76
N ALA A 248 -7.92 3.29 -12.07
CA ALA A 248 -6.48 3.38 -12.03
C ALA A 248 -5.85 2.13 -11.38
N LEU A 249 -6.42 1.62 -10.29
CA LEU A 249 -5.97 0.37 -9.69
C LEU A 249 -6.15 -0.82 -10.63
N LYS A 250 -7.22 -0.87 -11.42
CA LYS A 250 -7.39 -1.92 -12.45
C LYS A 250 -6.28 -1.89 -13.49
N THR A 251 -5.77 -0.71 -13.90
CA THR A 251 -4.61 -0.65 -14.82
C THR A 251 -3.39 -1.35 -14.22
N ARG A 252 -3.13 -1.22 -12.90
CA ARG A 252 -2.04 -1.91 -12.21
C ARG A 252 -2.29 -3.42 -12.13
N VAL A 253 -3.49 -3.81 -11.73
CA VAL A 253 -3.87 -5.23 -11.56
C VAL A 253 -3.74 -5.97 -12.90
N TYR A 254 -4.32 -5.44 -13.97
CA TYR A 254 -4.20 -6.03 -15.31
C TYR A 254 -2.76 -6.02 -15.83
N LEU A 255 -1.96 -4.99 -15.51
CA LEU A 255 -0.54 -4.98 -15.86
C LEU A 255 0.23 -6.12 -15.19
N HIS A 256 -0.08 -6.41 -13.92
CA HIS A 256 0.53 -7.53 -13.20
C HIS A 256 0.09 -8.91 -13.75
N MET A 257 -1.08 -8.97 -14.37
CA MET A 257 -1.56 -10.15 -15.10
C MET A 257 -0.96 -10.25 -16.52
N ALA A 258 -0.26 -9.24 -17.00
CA ALA A 258 0.15 -9.05 -18.39
C ALA A 258 -1.06 -9.03 -19.37
N ASP A 259 -2.22 -8.61 -18.89
CA ASP A 259 -3.44 -8.42 -19.67
C ASP A 259 -3.46 -7.01 -20.27
N TYR A 260 -2.65 -6.82 -21.30
CA TYR A 260 -2.42 -5.52 -21.91
C TYR A 260 -3.64 -4.91 -22.59
N ASP A 261 -4.56 -5.75 -23.08
CA ASP A 261 -5.82 -5.27 -23.69
C ASP A 261 -6.69 -4.56 -22.64
N ASN A 262 -6.84 -5.16 -21.46
CA ASN A 262 -7.58 -4.56 -20.37
C ASN A 262 -6.84 -3.37 -19.73
N VAL A 263 -5.50 -3.37 -19.66
CA VAL A 263 -4.74 -2.16 -19.26
C VAL A 263 -5.08 -0.98 -20.16
N ILE A 264 -5.08 -1.20 -21.50
CA ILE A 264 -5.42 -0.17 -22.48
C ILE A 264 -6.88 0.28 -22.33
N ALA A 265 -7.79 -0.65 -22.16
CA ALA A 265 -9.22 -0.34 -21.98
C ALA A 265 -9.48 0.55 -20.76
N GLU A 266 -8.86 0.21 -19.61
CA GLU A 266 -8.98 1.01 -18.39
C GLU A 266 -8.22 2.35 -18.51
N GLY A 267 -7.04 2.37 -19.11
CA GLY A 267 -6.27 3.58 -19.38
C GLY A 267 -7.02 4.59 -20.24
N LYS A 268 -7.76 4.11 -21.26
CA LYS A 268 -8.62 4.95 -22.10
C LYS A 268 -9.71 5.66 -21.32
N LYS A 269 -10.34 5.00 -20.34
CA LYS A 269 -11.33 5.64 -19.46
C LYS A 269 -10.75 6.84 -18.72
N LEU A 270 -9.44 6.83 -18.47
CA LEU A 270 -8.70 7.89 -17.82
C LEU A 270 -7.94 8.82 -18.80
N GLY A 271 -8.28 8.76 -20.10
CA GLY A 271 -7.74 9.68 -21.10
C GLY A 271 -6.31 9.38 -21.57
N ALA A 272 -5.82 8.14 -21.41
CA ALA A 272 -4.47 7.74 -21.84
C ALA A 272 -4.42 7.31 -23.32
N ASP A 273 -5.40 7.66 -24.14
CA ASP A 273 -5.48 7.31 -25.57
C ASP A 273 -5.47 8.50 -26.53
N VAL A 274 -5.44 9.74 -26.02
CA VAL A 274 -5.30 10.93 -26.86
C VAL A 274 -3.87 11.01 -27.42
N GLY A 275 -3.74 11.16 -28.73
CA GLY A 275 -2.52 10.87 -29.50
C GLY A 275 -1.29 11.70 -29.19
N SER A 276 -1.40 12.94 -28.69
CA SER A 276 -0.27 13.77 -28.24
C SER A 276 -0.80 15.01 -27.49
N GLY A 277 0.00 15.51 -26.55
CA GLY A 277 -0.32 16.72 -25.78
C GLY A 277 -0.49 16.46 -24.29
N ALA A 278 -1.20 17.34 -23.61
CA ALA A 278 -1.46 17.20 -22.18
C ALA A 278 -2.59 16.17 -21.95
N PHE A 279 -2.21 14.97 -21.55
CA PHE A 279 -3.17 13.94 -21.14
C PHE A 279 -3.97 14.43 -19.95
N THR A 280 -5.29 14.40 -20.06
CA THR A 280 -6.20 14.78 -18.99
C THR A 280 -7.32 13.75 -18.89
N SER A 281 -7.56 13.25 -17.70
CA SER A 281 -8.62 12.28 -17.46
C SER A 281 -10.02 12.95 -17.54
N PRO A 282 -10.96 12.37 -18.30
CA PRO A 282 -12.36 12.80 -18.29
C PRO A 282 -13.07 12.45 -16.98
N ILE A 283 -12.52 11.54 -16.19
CA ILE A 283 -13.03 11.13 -14.87
C ILE A 283 -12.09 11.70 -13.81
N GLY A 284 -12.58 12.55 -12.91
CA GLY A 284 -11.83 13.16 -11.82
C GLY A 284 -10.86 14.27 -12.24
N GLY A 285 -10.69 14.55 -13.55
CA GLY A 285 -9.85 15.64 -14.06
C GLY A 285 -8.36 15.48 -13.78
N TYR A 286 -7.87 14.25 -13.64
CA TYR A 286 -6.45 13.99 -13.35
C TYR A 286 -5.57 14.40 -14.54
N LYS A 287 -4.42 14.99 -14.22
CA LYS A 287 -3.37 15.31 -15.19
C LYS A 287 -2.01 15.37 -14.49
N LEU A 288 -0.95 15.30 -15.25
CA LEU A 288 0.40 15.51 -14.72
C LEU A 288 0.57 16.95 -14.24
N GLU A 289 1.19 17.14 -13.08
CA GLU A 289 1.64 18.44 -12.62
C GLU A 289 2.89 18.87 -13.41
N ALA A 290 2.98 20.16 -13.70
CA ALA A 290 4.14 20.71 -14.40
C ALA A 290 5.41 20.64 -13.53
N ASP A 291 5.27 20.88 -12.22
CA ASP A 291 6.34 20.70 -11.25
C ASP A 291 6.25 19.33 -10.59
N VAL A 292 7.31 18.56 -10.70
CA VAL A 292 7.42 17.20 -10.15
C VAL A 292 7.28 17.14 -8.62
N GLU A 293 7.45 18.27 -7.92
CA GLU A 293 7.30 18.36 -6.46
C GLU A 293 5.84 18.47 -6.01
N THR A 294 4.96 19.02 -6.85
CA THR A 294 3.58 19.36 -6.49
C THR A 294 2.80 18.22 -5.86
N PRO A 295 2.86 16.95 -6.36
CA PRO A 295 2.13 15.84 -5.75
C PRO A 295 2.52 15.56 -4.29
N PHE A 296 3.73 15.96 -3.88
CA PHE A 296 4.28 15.69 -2.55
C PHE A 296 4.22 16.92 -1.63
N THR A 297 4.27 18.13 -2.18
CA THR A 297 4.23 19.39 -1.41
C THR A 297 2.83 19.97 -1.27
N SER A 298 1.96 19.71 -2.25
CA SER A 298 0.53 20.08 -2.24
C SER A 298 -0.35 18.84 -2.21
N GLN A 299 -0.03 17.91 -1.33
CA GLN A 299 -0.59 16.56 -1.28
C GLN A 299 -2.12 16.50 -1.27
N ALA A 300 -2.80 17.46 -0.62
CA ALA A 300 -4.26 17.55 -0.55
C ALA A 300 -4.90 18.34 -1.71
N ASN A 301 -4.10 19.01 -2.54
CA ASN A 301 -4.60 19.90 -3.60
C ASN A 301 -3.68 19.89 -4.82
N ASN A 302 -3.69 18.78 -5.57
CA ASN A 302 -2.99 18.65 -6.84
C ASN A 302 -3.85 17.83 -7.81
N LEU A 303 -3.47 17.79 -9.07
CA LEU A 303 -4.23 17.10 -10.13
C LEU A 303 -3.63 15.76 -10.52
N GLU A 304 -2.45 15.42 -10.00
CA GLU A 304 -1.76 14.18 -10.33
C GLU A 304 -2.09 13.03 -9.37
N SER A 305 -2.31 13.31 -8.09
CA SER A 305 -2.68 12.29 -7.10
C SER A 305 -4.10 11.78 -7.37
N ILE A 306 -4.24 10.48 -7.59
CA ILE A 306 -5.53 9.79 -7.79
C ILE A 306 -6.01 9.22 -6.46
N PHE A 307 -5.12 8.56 -5.72
CA PHE A 307 -5.41 8.05 -4.39
C PHE A 307 -4.16 8.07 -3.53
N SER A 308 -4.29 8.64 -2.33
CA SER A 308 -3.26 8.68 -1.30
C SER A 308 -3.86 8.37 0.05
N ILE A 309 -3.09 7.70 0.91
CA ILE A 309 -3.46 7.52 2.31
C ILE A 309 -3.13 8.82 3.05
N ALA A 310 -4.17 9.53 3.48
CA ALA A 310 -4.03 10.76 4.24
C ALA A 310 -3.49 10.48 5.65
N GLN A 311 -2.58 11.32 6.08
CA GLN A 311 -2.07 11.39 7.44
C GLN A 311 -2.38 12.77 8.02
N THR A 312 -2.50 12.86 9.34
CA THR A 312 -2.63 14.11 10.07
C THR A 312 -1.63 14.14 11.21
N GLN A 313 -1.38 15.32 11.78
CA GLN A 313 -0.52 15.43 12.95
C GLN A 313 -1.03 14.58 14.14
N ALA A 314 -2.35 14.47 14.30
CA ALA A 314 -2.98 13.68 15.36
C ALA A 314 -3.05 12.17 15.04
N GLN A 315 -3.03 11.81 13.75
CA GLN A 315 -3.21 10.43 13.27
C GLN A 315 -2.19 10.11 12.20
N ASN A 316 -1.07 9.55 12.60
CA ASN A 316 0.01 9.09 11.72
C ASN A 316 0.75 7.91 12.36
N GLY A 317 1.66 7.31 11.61
CA GLY A 317 2.45 6.16 12.05
C GLY A 317 3.56 6.48 13.08
N GLY A 318 3.64 7.71 13.56
CA GLY A 318 4.71 8.17 14.44
C GLY A 318 6.09 8.10 13.76
N VAL A 319 7.14 8.30 14.52
CA VAL A 319 8.52 8.28 13.99
C VAL A 319 8.94 6.94 13.38
N ASN A 320 8.24 5.86 13.71
CA ASN A 320 8.54 4.51 13.22
C ASN A 320 7.63 4.06 12.07
N GLY A 321 6.74 4.93 11.58
CA GLY A 321 5.79 4.55 10.55
C GLY A 321 5.33 5.68 9.63
N ALA A 322 5.62 6.94 9.98
CA ALA A 322 5.32 8.07 9.10
C ALA A 322 6.36 8.15 7.97
N ILE A 323 5.90 8.27 6.73
CA ILE A 323 6.75 8.20 5.55
C ILE A 323 7.85 9.27 5.55
N ALA A 324 7.57 10.49 6.02
CA ALA A 324 8.57 11.54 6.11
C ALA A 324 9.70 11.18 7.08
N SER A 325 9.38 10.55 8.22
CA SER A 325 10.40 10.10 9.18
C SER A 325 11.26 8.97 8.62
N MET A 326 10.64 8.05 7.87
CA MET A 326 11.32 6.86 7.35
C MET A 326 12.27 7.18 6.19
N PHE A 327 11.90 8.10 5.32
CA PHE A 327 12.63 8.39 4.08
C PHE A 327 13.54 9.63 4.15
N SER A 328 13.37 10.51 5.15
CA SER A 328 14.14 11.76 5.20
C SER A 328 15.52 11.61 5.83
N ALA A 329 16.43 12.47 5.36
CA ALA A 329 17.76 12.63 5.88
C ALA A 329 17.77 13.27 7.30
N SER A 330 18.80 12.97 8.10
CA SER A 330 18.98 13.56 9.45
C SER A 330 19.17 15.07 9.41
N ALA A 331 19.63 15.63 8.31
CA ALA A 331 19.66 17.08 8.08
C ALA A 331 18.27 17.74 8.27
N PHE A 332 17.20 17.00 8.04
CA PHE A 332 15.81 17.42 8.26
C PHE A 332 15.18 16.76 9.49
N LYS A 333 15.96 16.22 10.41
CA LYS A 333 15.53 15.44 11.57
C LYS A 333 14.90 14.09 11.21
N GLY A 334 15.13 13.58 9.99
CA GLY A 334 14.84 12.22 9.58
C GLY A 334 15.77 11.21 10.24
N ARG A 335 15.59 9.95 9.89
CA ARG A 335 16.26 8.85 10.59
C ARG A 335 17.44 8.26 9.81
N ASP A 336 17.73 8.74 8.61
CA ASP A 336 18.76 8.15 7.73
C ASP A 336 18.59 6.62 7.59
N LEU A 337 17.36 6.14 7.41
CA LEU A 337 17.12 4.69 7.32
C LEU A 337 17.50 4.12 5.97
N ILE A 338 17.21 4.86 4.90
CA ILE A 338 17.40 4.42 3.53
C ILE A 338 17.94 5.56 2.67
N ALA A 339 18.88 5.23 1.80
CA ALA A 339 19.44 6.14 0.81
C ALA A 339 19.05 5.71 -0.61
N THR A 340 19.04 6.63 -1.56
CA THR A 340 18.93 6.30 -2.97
C THR A 340 20.17 5.54 -3.40
N SER A 341 20.02 4.44 -4.12
CA SER A 341 21.15 3.64 -4.61
C SER A 341 22.01 4.48 -5.58
N PRO A 342 23.34 4.53 -5.38
CA PRO A 342 24.22 5.22 -6.32
C PRO A 342 24.12 4.63 -7.74
N ASN A 343 23.86 3.35 -7.88
CA ASN A 343 23.72 2.70 -9.17
C ASN A 343 22.44 3.13 -9.93
N LEU A 344 21.39 3.53 -9.20
CA LEU A 344 20.25 4.20 -9.81
C LEU A 344 20.54 5.67 -10.07
N TYR A 345 21.11 6.38 -9.09
CA TYR A 345 21.37 7.83 -9.18
C TYR A 345 22.32 8.16 -10.33
N ASN A 346 23.34 7.32 -10.57
CA ASN A 346 24.34 7.48 -11.64
C ASN A 346 23.95 6.79 -12.96
N ALA A 347 22.78 6.12 -13.01
CA ALA A 347 22.37 5.40 -14.22
C ALA A 347 22.26 6.34 -15.43
N ASP A 348 22.78 5.95 -16.59
CA ASP A 348 22.80 6.75 -17.82
C ASP A 348 21.40 7.21 -18.25
N PHE A 349 20.36 6.42 -17.91
CA PHE A 349 18.98 6.78 -18.23
C PHE A 349 18.41 7.86 -17.29
N TRP A 350 19.00 8.10 -16.11
CA TRP A 350 18.64 9.21 -15.23
C TRP A 350 19.56 10.40 -15.49
N VAL A 351 19.21 11.15 -16.51
CA VAL A 351 20.06 12.18 -17.09
C VAL A 351 20.34 13.35 -16.15
N GLU A 352 21.44 14.01 -16.37
CA GLU A 352 21.78 15.25 -15.66
C GLU A 352 20.78 16.36 -15.99
N GLY A 353 20.39 17.14 -14.98
CA GLY A 353 19.39 18.19 -15.10
C GLY A 353 17.93 17.69 -15.02
N ASP A 354 17.69 16.39 -14.82
CA ASP A 354 16.35 15.88 -14.52
C ASP A 354 15.85 16.49 -13.20
N ALA A 355 14.69 17.13 -13.25
CA ALA A 355 14.09 17.79 -12.07
C ALA A 355 13.85 16.84 -10.90
N ARG A 356 13.62 15.55 -11.15
CA ARG A 356 13.45 14.54 -10.09
C ARG A 356 14.79 14.25 -9.38
N LYS A 357 15.94 14.42 -10.07
CA LYS A 357 17.26 14.31 -9.46
C LYS A 357 17.60 15.57 -8.65
N THR A 358 17.22 16.76 -9.13
CA THR A 358 17.59 18.03 -8.51
C THR A 358 16.62 18.51 -7.42
N LYS A 359 15.34 18.11 -7.49
CA LYS A 359 14.29 18.57 -6.58
C LYS A 359 13.75 17.47 -5.63
N LEU A 360 13.77 16.20 -6.06
CA LEU A 360 13.22 15.08 -5.29
C LEU A 360 14.30 14.20 -4.66
N GLN A 361 15.55 14.60 -4.78
CA GLN A 361 16.68 14.00 -4.08
C GLN A 361 17.40 15.08 -3.26
N TYR A 362 17.95 14.72 -2.12
CA TYR A 362 18.73 15.57 -1.25
C TYR A 362 20.13 15.00 -1.05
N ILE A 363 21.15 15.79 -1.33
CA ILE A 363 22.55 15.43 -1.12
C ILE A 363 22.95 15.87 0.29
N GLN A 364 23.04 14.92 1.22
CA GLN A 364 23.50 15.16 2.57
C GLN A 364 25.03 15.20 2.60
N THR A 365 25.60 16.35 2.95
CA THR A 365 27.06 16.57 2.99
C THR A 365 27.66 16.49 4.39
N THR A 366 26.82 16.42 5.41
CA THR A 366 27.20 16.43 6.84
C THR A 366 26.62 15.22 7.57
N GLY A 367 27.04 14.99 8.80
CA GLY A 367 26.58 13.88 9.62
C GLY A 367 27.30 12.55 9.30
N ASN A 368 26.77 11.46 9.82
CA ASN A 368 27.36 10.12 9.69
C ASN A 368 27.17 9.52 8.30
N TYR A 369 26.12 9.93 7.60
CA TYR A 369 25.75 9.41 6.27
C TYR A 369 25.80 10.54 5.24
N LYS A 370 26.93 10.66 4.53
CA LYS A 370 27.11 11.60 3.41
C LYS A 370 26.67 10.93 2.13
N MET A 371 25.39 11.06 1.82
CA MET A 371 24.71 10.26 0.78
C MET A 371 23.58 11.06 0.13
N VAL A 372 22.91 10.44 -0.85
CA VAL A 372 21.72 10.98 -1.48
C VAL A 372 20.47 10.31 -0.89
N PHE A 373 19.55 11.13 -0.39
CA PHE A 373 18.29 10.71 0.22
C PHE A 373 17.10 11.14 -0.61
N ASN A 374 16.00 10.39 -0.50
CA ASN A 374 14.72 10.79 -1.07
C ASN A 374 14.22 12.09 -0.40
N TYR A 375 13.72 13.04 -1.20
CA TYR A 375 13.22 14.34 -0.72
C TYR A 375 11.77 14.61 -1.15
N LYS A 376 11.01 13.57 -1.47
CA LYS A 376 9.58 13.67 -1.75
C LYS A 376 8.78 14.04 -0.50
N TYR A 377 9.16 13.53 0.67
CA TYR A 377 8.39 13.61 1.91
C TYR A 377 9.09 14.57 2.89
N ARG A 378 8.47 15.73 3.17
CA ARG A 378 9.13 16.84 3.88
C ARG A 378 8.50 17.22 5.21
N ALA A 379 7.29 16.74 5.51
CA ALA A 379 6.54 17.14 6.70
C ALA A 379 6.98 16.38 7.95
N ILE A 380 8.30 16.43 8.27
CA ILE A 380 8.88 15.65 9.35
C ILE A 380 8.55 16.19 10.74
N ALA A 381 8.30 17.49 10.87
CA ALA A 381 7.99 18.11 12.17
C ALA A 381 6.61 17.69 12.70
N VAL A 382 5.67 17.43 11.80
CA VAL A 382 4.27 17.10 12.11
C VAL A 382 3.87 15.70 11.64
N LEU A 383 4.73 15.01 10.88
CA LEU A 383 4.57 13.63 10.42
C LEU A 383 3.29 13.39 9.59
N ASP A 384 2.78 14.41 8.92
CA ASP A 384 1.50 14.38 8.20
C ASP A 384 1.65 14.25 6.67
N SER A 385 2.83 13.86 6.17
CA SER A 385 3.00 13.54 4.76
C SER A 385 2.09 12.39 4.36
N TRP A 386 1.26 12.61 3.32
CA TRP A 386 0.38 11.58 2.78
C TRP A 386 1.18 10.52 2.01
N ASN A 387 0.75 9.27 2.10
CA ASN A 387 1.40 8.17 1.39
C ASN A 387 0.78 8.03 -0.01
N PRO A 388 1.53 8.29 -1.09
CA PRO A 388 1.00 8.16 -2.45
C PRO A 388 0.80 6.68 -2.79
N ILE A 389 -0.42 6.31 -3.15
CA ILE A 389 -0.76 4.94 -3.55
C ILE A 389 -0.90 4.84 -5.06
N ILE A 390 -1.59 5.80 -5.68
CA ILE A 390 -1.78 5.85 -7.13
C ILE A 390 -1.67 7.31 -7.60
N ARG A 391 -0.79 7.55 -8.58
CA ARG A 391 -0.67 8.84 -9.28
C ARG A 391 -0.99 8.66 -10.77
N TYR A 392 -1.36 9.74 -11.44
CA TYR A 392 -1.71 9.69 -12.85
C TYR A 392 -0.52 9.30 -13.74
N SER A 393 0.71 9.64 -13.34
CA SER A 393 1.93 9.14 -13.99
C SER A 393 2.00 7.61 -14.06
N GLU A 394 1.47 6.90 -13.04
CA GLU A 394 1.40 5.43 -13.06
C GLU A 394 0.42 4.92 -14.12
N VAL A 395 -0.77 5.53 -14.23
CA VAL A 395 -1.75 5.17 -15.27
C VAL A 395 -1.15 5.35 -16.66
N LEU A 396 -0.46 6.48 -16.89
CA LEU A 396 0.17 6.75 -18.18
C LEU A 396 1.27 5.73 -18.50
N LEU A 397 2.16 5.42 -17.54
CA LEU A 397 3.24 4.46 -17.77
C LEU A 397 2.75 3.00 -17.86
N ASN A 398 1.69 2.62 -17.10
CA ASN A 398 1.06 1.31 -17.26
C ASN A 398 0.48 1.15 -18.67
N THR A 399 -0.21 2.19 -19.15
CA THR A 399 -0.82 2.18 -20.48
C THR A 399 0.23 2.27 -21.60
N ALA A 400 1.32 3.03 -21.38
CA ALA A 400 2.47 3.09 -22.31
C ALA A 400 3.10 1.70 -22.50
N GLU A 401 3.32 0.98 -21.40
CA GLU A 401 3.85 -0.38 -21.44
C GLU A 401 2.93 -1.30 -22.23
N ALA A 402 1.64 -1.27 -21.95
CA ALA A 402 0.66 -2.10 -22.64
C ALA A 402 0.62 -1.80 -24.14
N TYR A 403 0.63 -0.54 -24.56
CA TYR A 403 0.71 -0.18 -25.99
C TYR A 403 2.01 -0.66 -26.63
N ALA A 404 3.14 -0.59 -25.91
CA ALA A 404 4.42 -1.10 -26.42
C ALA A 404 4.41 -2.63 -26.62
N TYR A 405 3.73 -3.37 -25.73
CA TYR A 405 3.53 -4.82 -25.91
C TYR A 405 2.56 -5.16 -27.04
N LYS A 406 1.58 -4.29 -27.31
CA LYS A 406 0.61 -4.45 -28.41
C LYS A 406 1.12 -3.89 -29.74
N GLY A 407 2.36 -3.38 -29.81
CA GLY A 407 2.98 -2.87 -31.03
C GLY A 407 2.56 -1.45 -31.43
N ASN A 408 1.72 -0.76 -30.62
CA ASN A 408 1.39 0.64 -30.87
C ASN A 408 2.46 1.56 -30.24
N ASN A 409 3.65 1.56 -30.85
CA ASN A 409 4.80 2.30 -30.37
C ASN A 409 4.59 3.82 -30.38
N THR A 410 3.76 4.34 -31.29
CA THR A 410 3.44 5.79 -31.35
C THR A 410 2.74 6.23 -30.07
N GLN A 411 1.69 5.53 -29.65
CA GLN A 411 0.96 5.87 -28.44
C GLN A 411 1.81 5.61 -27.19
N ALA A 412 2.54 4.50 -27.15
CA ALA A 412 3.44 4.17 -26.05
C ALA A 412 4.50 5.27 -25.84
N PHE A 413 5.08 5.77 -26.93
CA PHE A 413 6.08 6.83 -26.91
C PHE A 413 5.49 8.18 -26.47
N ALA A 414 4.29 8.54 -26.92
CA ALA A 414 3.60 9.75 -26.48
C ALA A 414 3.36 9.76 -24.96
N LEU A 415 2.90 8.64 -24.41
CA LEU A 415 2.65 8.47 -22.96
C LEU A 415 3.95 8.50 -22.13
N LEU A 416 5.01 7.82 -22.60
CA LEU A 416 6.33 7.88 -21.98
C LEU A 416 6.84 9.32 -21.93
N ASN A 417 6.79 10.02 -23.07
CA ASN A 417 7.26 11.41 -23.17
C ASN A 417 6.44 12.37 -22.31
N ALA A 418 5.14 12.14 -22.14
CA ALA A 418 4.33 12.96 -21.24
C ALA A 418 4.89 12.95 -19.81
N VAL A 419 5.26 11.79 -19.30
CA VAL A 419 5.84 11.66 -17.96
C VAL A 419 7.27 12.19 -17.92
N ARG A 420 8.11 11.80 -18.89
CA ARG A 420 9.52 12.11 -18.91
C ARG A 420 9.80 13.60 -19.18
N ASN A 421 9.17 14.18 -20.20
CA ASN A 421 9.56 15.48 -20.75
C ASN A 421 9.21 16.67 -19.83
N ARG A 422 8.30 16.48 -18.85
CA ARG A 422 8.06 17.48 -17.81
C ARG A 422 9.25 17.67 -16.84
N ALA A 423 10.11 16.64 -16.75
CA ALA A 423 11.19 16.59 -15.78
C ALA A 423 12.57 16.80 -16.40
N VAL A 424 12.79 16.39 -17.66
CA VAL A 424 14.11 16.44 -18.28
C VAL A 424 14.30 17.71 -19.12
N PRO A 425 15.55 18.26 -19.17
CA PRO A 425 15.86 19.39 -20.05
C PRO A 425 15.53 19.07 -21.51
N SER A 426 15.11 20.05 -22.29
CA SER A 426 14.71 19.87 -23.69
C SER A 426 15.81 19.20 -24.54
N SER A 427 17.09 19.49 -24.26
CA SER A 427 18.23 18.87 -24.92
C SER A 427 18.44 17.37 -24.60
N LYS A 428 17.73 16.84 -23.62
CA LYS A 428 17.78 15.44 -23.14
C LYS A 428 16.47 14.67 -23.38
N GLN A 429 15.50 15.32 -24.00
CA GLN A 429 14.24 14.69 -24.38
C GLN A 429 14.43 13.73 -25.56
N PHE A 430 13.64 12.67 -25.58
CA PHE A 430 13.63 11.77 -26.72
C PHE A 430 12.90 12.42 -27.90
N MET A 431 13.63 12.68 -28.99
CA MET A 431 13.06 13.21 -30.23
C MET A 431 12.46 12.11 -31.11
N VAL A 432 12.94 10.88 -30.93
CA VAL A 432 12.45 9.66 -31.59
C VAL A 432 12.30 8.56 -30.55
N ALA A 433 11.42 7.61 -30.82
CA ALA A 433 11.23 6.48 -29.92
C ALA A 433 12.54 5.69 -29.76
N PRO A 434 12.95 5.36 -28.52
CA PRO A 434 14.07 4.45 -28.28
C PRO A 434 13.88 3.11 -28.99
N SER A 435 14.97 2.49 -29.44
CA SER A 435 14.93 1.18 -30.11
C SER A 435 14.30 0.09 -29.23
N ASP A 436 14.55 0.14 -27.92
CA ASP A 436 13.84 -0.68 -26.93
C ASP A 436 12.96 0.23 -26.07
N LEU A 437 11.75 0.48 -26.58
CA LEU A 437 10.78 1.34 -25.93
C LEU A 437 10.27 0.77 -24.59
N LYS A 438 10.18 -0.56 -24.46
CA LYS A 438 9.77 -1.22 -23.23
C LYS A 438 10.83 -0.99 -22.14
N LEU A 439 12.11 -1.18 -22.47
CA LEU A 439 13.20 -0.89 -21.54
C LEU A 439 13.17 0.58 -21.09
N ALA A 440 12.96 1.52 -22.02
CA ALA A 440 12.87 2.94 -21.68
C ALA A 440 11.70 3.22 -20.72
N ILE A 441 10.55 2.58 -20.90
CA ILE A 441 9.40 2.70 -19.99
C ILE A 441 9.75 2.14 -18.59
N TYR A 442 10.40 0.98 -18.50
CA TYR A 442 10.84 0.42 -17.22
C TYR A 442 11.87 1.31 -16.52
N GLN A 443 12.79 1.89 -17.24
CA GLN A 443 13.77 2.84 -16.70
C GLN A 443 13.08 4.11 -16.20
N GLU A 444 12.10 4.63 -16.93
CA GLU A 444 11.31 5.80 -16.51
C GLU A 444 10.51 5.52 -15.24
N ARG A 445 9.90 4.32 -15.12
CA ARG A 445 9.20 3.89 -13.90
C ARG A 445 10.11 3.88 -12.68
N ARG A 446 11.35 3.40 -12.81
CA ARG A 446 12.33 3.38 -11.71
C ARG A 446 12.64 4.77 -11.20
N ILE A 447 12.80 5.76 -12.10
CA ILE A 447 13.05 7.17 -11.74
C ILE A 447 11.78 7.77 -11.09
N GLU A 448 10.65 7.63 -11.77
CA GLU A 448 9.40 8.29 -11.40
C GLU A 448 8.90 7.83 -10.02
N PHE A 449 9.02 6.55 -9.72
CA PHE A 449 8.46 5.95 -8.51
C PHE A 449 9.49 5.64 -7.41
N THR A 450 10.73 6.08 -7.52
CA THR A 450 11.74 5.93 -6.46
C THR A 450 11.20 6.47 -5.14
N GLY A 451 11.20 5.64 -4.10
CA GLY A 451 10.68 5.96 -2.78
C GLY A 451 9.15 5.88 -2.64
N GLU A 452 8.44 5.24 -3.58
CA GLU A 452 6.99 5.02 -3.52
C GLU A 452 6.61 3.53 -3.40
N GLY A 453 7.57 2.64 -3.14
CA GLY A 453 7.33 1.21 -2.93
C GLY A 453 7.00 0.40 -4.19
N LYS A 454 7.15 0.99 -5.39
CA LYS A 454 6.71 0.37 -6.65
C LYS A 454 7.71 -0.60 -7.25
N ARG A 455 8.99 -0.49 -6.88
CA ARG A 455 10.06 -1.28 -7.49
C ARG A 455 9.82 -2.78 -7.33
N TRP A 456 9.37 -3.21 -6.15
CA TRP A 456 9.04 -4.62 -5.92
C TRP A 456 7.97 -5.15 -6.89
N GLY A 457 6.90 -4.39 -7.10
CA GLY A 457 5.83 -4.78 -8.04
C GLY A 457 6.34 -5.04 -9.45
N ASP A 458 7.24 -4.18 -9.94
CA ASP A 458 7.84 -4.36 -11.27
C ASP A 458 8.79 -5.57 -11.31
N LEU A 459 9.64 -5.78 -10.29
CA LEU A 459 10.50 -6.96 -10.20
C LEU A 459 9.71 -8.26 -10.12
N HIS A 460 8.63 -8.26 -9.34
CA HIS A 460 7.78 -9.43 -9.14
C HIS A 460 7.07 -9.84 -10.45
N ARG A 461 6.35 -8.91 -11.08
CA ARG A 461 5.58 -9.22 -12.31
C ARG A 461 6.46 -9.53 -13.52
N LEU A 462 7.67 -8.97 -13.58
CA LEU A 462 8.60 -9.13 -14.68
C LEU A 462 9.64 -10.25 -14.45
N ALA A 463 9.61 -10.94 -13.32
CA ALA A 463 10.66 -11.88 -12.92
C ALA A 463 11.00 -12.93 -14.00
N LEU A 464 10.00 -13.39 -14.74
CA LEU A 464 10.14 -14.38 -15.82
C LEU A 464 10.25 -13.76 -17.23
N SER A 465 10.22 -12.43 -17.34
CA SER A 465 10.36 -11.74 -18.62
C SER A 465 11.82 -11.47 -18.96
N SER A 466 12.10 -11.16 -20.23
CA SER A 466 13.44 -10.72 -20.68
C SER A 466 13.91 -9.42 -20.01
N TYR A 467 12.99 -8.62 -19.48
CA TYR A 467 13.27 -7.38 -18.76
C TYR A 467 13.40 -7.58 -17.24
N GLY A 468 12.92 -8.70 -16.73
CA GLY A 468 13.15 -9.13 -15.35
C GLY A 468 14.62 -9.56 -15.16
N LYS A 469 15.09 -9.47 -13.94
CA LYS A 469 16.44 -9.87 -13.57
C LYS A 469 16.50 -11.33 -13.09
N ASN A 470 15.55 -12.15 -13.52
CA ASN A 470 15.35 -13.52 -13.04
C ASN A 470 15.25 -13.58 -11.50
N GLY A 471 14.57 -12.59 -10.92
CA GLY A 471 14.40 -12.43 -9.48
C GLY A 471 14.75 -11.04 -8.99
N VAL A 472 15.30 -10.94 -7.79
CA VAL A 472 15.78 -9.69 -7.21
C VAL A 472 17.25 -9.46 -7.59
N PRO A 473 17.62 -8.31 -8.18
CA PRO A 473 19.01 -8.02 -8.50
C PRO A 473 19.92 -7.99 -7.28
N ALA A 474 21.21 -8.16 -7.50
CA ALA A 474 22.24 -7.91 -6.49
C ALA A 474 22.19 -6.46 -5.99
N LYS A 475 22.51 -6.22 -4.71
CA LYS A 475 22.33 -4.92 -4.05
C LYS A 475 23.62 -4.41 -3.42
N VAL A 476 23.75 -3.09 -3.37
CA VAL A 476 24.82 -2.40 -2.65
C VAL A 476 24.57 -2.50 -1.14
N LEU A 477 25.60 -2.73 -0.35
CA LEU A 477 25.50 -2.78 1.11
C LEU A 477 25.77 -1.40 1.73
N SER A 478 25.16 -1.14 2.89
CA SER A 478 25.37 0.08 3.70
C SER A 478 26.86 0.39 3.94
N ALA A 479 27.67 -0.61 4.25
CA ALA A 479 29.10 -0.44 4.49
C ALA A 479 29.85 0.16 3.28
N GLN A 480 29.43 -0.19 2.05
CA GLN A 480 30.05 0.35 0.84
C GLN A 480 29.70 1.84 0.65
N LEU A 481 28.45 2.22 0.96
CA LEU A 481 28.02 3.61 0.92
C LEU A 481 28.74 4.45 1.98
N THR A 482 28.83 3.93 3.20
CA THR A 482 29.49 4.62 4.30
C THR A 482 30.98 4.85 4.04
N THR A 483 31.67 3.86 3.44
CA THR A 483 33.10 3.98 3.10
C THR A 483 33.34 4.96 1.96
N GLY A 484 32.54 4.91 0.88
CA GLY A 484 32.74 5.77 -0.29
C GLY A 484 32.08 7.14 -0.17
N GLY A 485 31.06 7.28 0.70
CA GLY A 485 30.32 8.52 0.89
C GLY A 485 29.79 9.08 -0.46
N LEU A 486 29.92 10.39 -0.64
CA LEU A 486 29.48 11.09 -1.85
C LEU A 486 30.30 10.74 -3.10
N ASP A 487 31.49 10.14 -2.95
CA ASP A 487 32.25 9.68 -4.11
C ASP A 487 31.53 8.57 -4.90
N ASN A 488 30.68 7.80 -4.21
CA ASN A 488 29.82 6.80 -4.86
C ASN A 488 28.80 7.41 -5.83
N TYR A 489 28.45 8.69 -5.63
CA TYR A 489 27.40 9.38 -6.42
C TYR A 489 27.98 10.28 -7.54
N LYS A 490 29.27 10.18 -7.83
CA LYS A 490 29.88 10.90 -8.94
C LYS A 490 29.46 10.27 -10.27
N PRO A 491 29.28 11.08 -11.33
CA PRO A 491 28.94 10.57 -12.66
C PRO A 491 29.89 9.45 -13.13
N GLY A 492 29.31 8.38 -13.68
CA GLY A 492 30.06 7.23 -14.18
C GLY A 492 30.55 6.25 -13.12
N VAL A 493 30.39 6.53 -11.84
CA VAL A 493 30.72 5.57 -10.78
C VAL A 493 29.64 4.51 -10.67
N VAL A 494 30.03 3.25 -10.72
CA VAL A 494 29.20 2.08 -10.45
C VAL A 494 29.74 1.40 -9.20
N VAL A 495 28.91 1.28 -8.16
CA VAL A 495 29.26 0.57 -6.94
C VAL A 495 28.95 -0.90 -7.11
N GLU A 496 29.95 -1.76 -6.93
CA GLU A 496 29.77 -3.21 -6.98
C GLU A 496 28.70 -3.65 -5.96
N ALA A 497 27.72 -4.45 -6.41
CA ALA A 497 26.67 -4.96 -5.54
C ALA A 497 27.16 -6.22 -4.81
N LYS A 498 27.40 -6.12 -3.50
CA LYS A 498 27.95 -7.23 -2.67
C LYS A 498 26.91 -8.13 -2.03
N ARG A 499 25.66 -7.66 -1.88
CA ARG A 499 24.54 -8.54 -1.53
C ARG A 499 24.13 -9.32 -2.78
N ALA A 500 24.27 -10.63 -2.75
CA ALA A 500 23.94 -11.48 -3.89
C ALA A 500 22.46 -11.32 -4.33
N ALA A 501 22.21 -11.49 -5.62
CA ALA A 501 20.87 -11.58 -6.17
C ALA A 501 20.07 -12.70 -5.50
N ILE A 502 18.75 -12.55 -5.44
CA ILE A 502 17.81 -13.61 -5.02
C ILE A 502 17.15 -14.13 -6.30
N PRO A 503 17.51 -15.32 -6.77
CA PRO A 503 16.90 -15.90 -7.95
C PRO A 503 15.39 -16.10 -7.76
N TYR A 504 14.63 -16.07 -8.86
CA TYR A 504 13.20 -16.36 -8.84
C TYR A 504 12.85 -17.72 -8.21
N THR A 505 13.73 -18.68 -8.37
CA THR A 505 13.58 -20.06 -7.83
C THR A 505 13.91 -20.16 -6.34
N ASP A 506 14.55 -19.16 -5.75
CA ASP A 506 14.83 -19.14 -4.32
C ASP A 506 13.54 -18.92 -3.52
N LYS A 507 13.40 -19.60 -2.37
CA LYS A 507 12.26 -19.41 -1.49
C LYS A 507 12.08 -17.95 -1.06
N SER A 508 13.20 -17.23 -0.86
CA SER A 508 13.20 -15.83 -0.44
C SER A 508 12.74 -14.86 -1.53
N PHE A 509 12.35 -15.33 -2.71
CA PHE A 509 11.72 -14.48 -3.71
C PHE A 509 10.33 -14.00 -3.26
N ILE A 510 9.56 -14.82 -2.55
CA ILE A 510 8.28 -14.42 -1.93
C ILE A 510 8.35 -14.60 -0.42
N TRP A 511 7.53 -13.88 0.31
CA TRP A 511 7.49 -14.02 1.77
C TRP A 511 6.78 -15.30 2.20
N PRO A 512 7.23 -15.93 3.31
CA PRO A 512 6.46 -17.00 3.95
C PRO A 512 5.19 -16.46 4.57
N LEU A 513 4.16 -17.28 4.65
CA LEU A 513 3.00 -17.00 5.47
C LEU A 513 3.44 -16.99 6.95
N PRO A 514 2.80 -16.14 7.81
CA PRO A 514 3.11 -16.14 9.24
C PRO A 514 2.93 -17.52 9.87
N GLN A 515 3.86 -17.93 10.72
CA GLN A 515 3.82 -19.23 11.40
C GLN A 515 2.56 -19.37 12.26
N SER A 516 2.10 -18.30 12.89
CA SER A 516 0.85 -18.25 13.66
C SER A 516 -0.37 -18.64 12.83
N GLU A 517 -0.45 -18.17 11.59
CA GLU A 517 -1.56 -18.46 10.68
C GLU A 517 -1.54 -19.94 10.25
N VAL A 518 -0.37 -20.44 9.83
CA VAL A 518 -0.21 -21.86 9.43
C VAL A 518 -0.50 -22.81 10.59
N SER A 519 -0.07 -22.45 11.81
CA SER A 519 -0.32 -23.26 13.00
C SER A 519 -1.79 -23.25 13.43
N SER A 520 -2.52 -22.18 13.18
CA SER A 520 -3.92 -22.03 13.56
C SER A 520 -4.90 -22.60 12.53
N ASN A 521 -4.48 -22.70 11.26
CA ASN A 521 -5.31 -23.20 10.17
C ASN A 521 -4.66 -24.42 9.50
N PRO A 522 -5.12 -25.65 9.81
CA PRO A 522 -4.54 -26.88 9.26
C PRO A 522 -4.70 -27.04 7.74
N ASN A 523 -5.57 -26.22 7.13
CA ASN A 523 -5.79 -26.19 5.69
C ASN A 523 -4.95 -25.14 4.96
N LEU A 524 -4.14 -24.37 5.70
CA LEU A 524 -3.30 -23.30 5.14
C LEU A 524 -1.91 -23.82 4.81
N GLU A 525 -1.70 -24.12 3.54
CA GLU A 525 -0.41 -24.57 3.04
C GLU A 525 0.62 -23.44 3.01
N GLN A 526 1.82 -23.68 3.57
CA GLN A 526 2.93 -22.73 3.54
C GLN A 526 3.54 -22.60 2.15
N ASN A 527 4.22 -21.48 1.86
CA ASN A 527 4.98 -21.33 0.62
C ASN A 527 6.16 -22.32 0.56
N PRO A 528 6.45 -22.89 -0.63
CA PRO A 528 7.50 -23.89 -0.80
C PRO A 528 8.85 -23.43 -0.25
N GLY A 529 9.53 -24.34 0.44
CA GLY A 529 10.87 -24.12 0.99
C GLY A 529 10.91 -23.50 2.39
N TYR A 530 9.76 -23.14 2.99
CA TYR A 530 9.73 -22.61 4.36
C TYR A 530 9.34 -23.64 5.42
N GLY A 531 8.93 -24.82 5.02
CA GLY A 531 8.42 -25.86 5.93
C GLY A 531 7.01 -25.54 6.44
N ASN A 532 6.35 -26.53 7.01
CA ASN A 532 5.06 -26.38 7.70
C ASN A 532 5.27 -26.25 9.20
#